data_7d9974897ac5252138695d790bad5ef4
#
_entry.id   7d9974897ac5252138695d790bad5ef4
#
_cell.length_a   1.000
_cell.length_b   1.000
_cell.length_c   1.000
_cell.angle_alpha   90.00
_cell.angle_beta   90.00
_cell.angle_gamma   90.00
#
_symmetry.space_group_name_H-M   'P 1'
#
loop_
_entity.id
_entity.type
_entity.pdbx_description
1 polymer ?
#
loop_
_entity_poly.entity_id
_entity_poly.type
_entity_poly.pdbx_seq_one_letter_code
_entity_poly.pdbx_strand_id
1 'polypeptide(L)'
;MIKKSLMAAAVALSAVVYFNVSGQTADAPSAKEAKDTKSSGQKAVQQKAEKAAPNRTANAAKAFEKVSKELYPEAKKEGNLIVYSVWDVEHIRAVTDGFAKRYPGIKTTYWQGRNPEIVTRVLTEFQGGQPSVDTILSDNAPSVLRAAGAMASYETVQKDVLVLHDPTLPTVSLQVQALTYNTKKLKSADLPKSWEDVANPKYKGLIALDDPMRAGPLSSMLAGLWTQWNDQTRFNNFIKGLKALNVPVHKSTSAMFRLVVAGEYAICMPALLHDVIHDKEKGTPIDYVKSVPPVVFPRQAGIYAKAPHPNAAKLFAEWLISDEGQKTIDAIGRESSRNDFKSKTSIEVAFPKGTKAIPVTDKLYLEDPKKWLDTYVKPIWEG
;
A
#
# COMPACT_ATOMS: atom_id res chain seq x y z
N MET A 1 31.99 49.24 -19.15
CA MET A 1 32.30 49.64 -17.75
C MET A 1 31.75 48.56 -16.87
N ILE A 2 32.52 47.56 -16.54
CA ILE A 2 33.35 47.34 -15.35
C ILE A 2 32.50 47.44 -14.06
N LYS A 3 32.17 46.30 -13.42
CA LYS A 3 32.81 45.86 -12.18
C LYS A 3 32.41 44.43 -11.81
N LYS A 4 33.46 43.64 -11.66
CA LYS A 4 33.53 42.31 -11.00
C LYS A 4 33.34 42.48 -9.50
N SER A 5 32.78 41.46 -8.82
CA SER A 5 33.28 41.14 -7.49
C SER A 5 33.06 39.67 -7.16
N LEU A 6 34.13 39.01 -6.87
CA LEU A 6 34.37 37.71 -6.28
C LEU A 6 33.92 37.67 -4.80
N MET A 7 33.57 36.48 -4.30
CA MET A 7 34.00 35.91 -3.01
C MET A 7 33.30 34.57 -2.88
N ALA A 8 33.84 33.51 -2.62
CA ALA A 8 35.01 32.91 -1.97
C ALA A 8 34.47 31.66 -1.24
N ALA A 9 35.11 30.54 -1.53
CA ALA A 9 34.86 29.22 -0.96
C ALA A 9 35.26 29.20 0.55
N ALA A 10 34.50 28.41 1.33
CA ALA A 10 34.95 27.93 2.63
C ALA A 10 34.96 26.39 2.61
N VAL A 11 36.16 25.84 2.55
CA VAL A 11 36.48 24.43 2.80
C VAL A 11 36.67 24.27 4.30
N ALA A 12 35.90 23.43 4.95
CA ALA A 12 36.15 22.99 6.31
C ALA A 12 36.83 21.61 6.29
N LEU A 13 38.15 21.62 6.56
CA LEU A 13 38.89 20.41 6.94
C LEU A 13 38.48 20.00 8.38
N SER A 14 38.02 18.80 8.56
CA SER A 14 37.96 18.17 9.88
C SER A 14 39.16 17.22 10.02
N ALA A 15 40.03 17.59 10.99
CA ALA A 15 41.22 16.86 11.36
C ALA A 15 40.89 15.52 12.01
N VAL A 16 41.55 14.49 11.55
CA VAL A 16 41.59 13.16 12.18
C VAL A 16 42.63 13.22 13.30
N VAL A 17 42.17 13.08 14.54
CA VAL A 17 43.07 12.92 15.70
C VAL A 17 43.32 11.42 15.89
N TYR A 18 44.55 10.99 15.63
CA TYR A 18 45.06 9.66 16.04
C TYR A 18 45.37 9.67 17.53
N PHE A 19 44.61 8.92 18.32
CA PHE A 19 45.05 8.52 19.66
C PHE A 19 45.69 7.11 19.56
N ASN A 20 46.98 7.08 19.77
CA ASN A 20 47.71 5.83 20.07
C ASN A 20 47.51 5.53 21.55
N VAL A 21 46.84 4.43 21.87
CA VAL A 21 46.86 3.82 23.21
C VAL A 21 47.31 2.36 23.06
N SER A 22 48.42 2.10 23.67
CA SER A 22 49.06 0.81 23.80
C SER A 22 48.19 -0.22 24.51
N GLY A 23 48.12 -1.43 23.91
CA GLY A 23 48.07 -2.74 24.49
C GLY A 23 47.10 -3.04 25.63
N GLN A 24 45.95 -3.63 25.28
CA GLN A 24 45.33 -4.75 26.01
C GLN A 24 44.43 -5.50 25.03
N THR A 25 44.73 -6.75 24.77
CA THR A 25 43.95 -7.71 24.01
C THR A 25 42.71 -8.06 24.83
N ALA A 26 41.56 -7.48 24.51
CA ALA A 26 40.27 -7.99 24.95
C ALA A 26 39.78 -8.96 23.89
N ASP A 27 39.54 -10.22 24.27
CA ASP A 27 39.00 -11.25 23.42
C ASP A 27 37.66 -10.78 22.78
N ALA A 28 37.55 -10.90 21.46
CA ALA A 28 36.33 -10.68 20.76
C ALA A 28 35.29 -11.75 21.17
N PRO A 29 34.04 -11.38 21.50
CA PRO A 29 33.03 -12.37 21.88
C PRO A 29 32.80 -13.37 20.75
N SER A 30 32.66 -14.64 21.10
CA SER A 30 32.48 -15.75 20.16
C SER A 30 31.20 -15.51 19.31
N ALA A 31 31.22 -16.00 18.07
CA ALA A 31 30.07 -15.86 17.13
C ALA A 31 28.75 -16.45 17.69
N LYS A 32 28.82 -17.22 18.76
CA LYS A 32 27.69 -17.79 19.49
C LYS A 32 27.07 -16.79 20.46
N GLU A 33 27.87 -15.99 21.18
CA GLU A 33 27.40 -14.96 22.09
C GLU A 33 26.77 -13.76 21.33
N ALA A 34 27.30 -13.43 20.14
CA ALA A 34 26.72 -12.39 19.28
C ALA A 34 25.36 -12.81 18.66
N LYS A 35 25.11 -14.11 18.47
CA LYS A 35 23.81 -14.63 18.04
C LYS A 35 22.78 -14.63 19.18
N ASP A 36 23.21 -14.96 20.38
CA ASP A 36 22.30 -15.04 21.55
C ASP A 36 21.88 -13.65 22.04
N THR A 37 22.75 -12.64 22.00
CA THR A 37 22.41 -11.25 22.33
C THR A 37 21.48 -10.60 21.29
N LYS A 38 21.65 -10.90 20.00
CA LYS A 38 20.69 -10.45 18.96
C LYS A 38 19.33 -11.12 19.09
N SER A 39 19.29 -12.42 19.43
CA SER A 39 18.04 -13.17 19.64
C SER A 39 17.28 -12.70 20.89
N SER A 40 17.97 -12.41 21.98
CA SER A 40 17.36 -11.91 23.23
C SER A 40 16.83 -10.48 23.07
N GLY A 41 17.56 -9.60 22.38
CA GLY A 41 17.11 -8.25 22.06
C GLY A 41 15.85 -8.22 21.16
N GLN A 42 15.82 -9.08 20.15
CA GLN A 42 14.64 -9.21 19.27
C GLN A 42 13.42 -9.77 20.01
N LYS A 43 13.59 -10.75 20.90
CA LYS A 43 12.49 -11.28 21.73
C LYS A 43 11.95 -10.23 22.71
N ALA A 44 12.83 -9.45 23.34
CA ALA A 44 12.42 -8.37 24.26
C ALA A 44 11.63 -7.25 23.55
N VAL A 45 12.06 -6.86 22.33
CA VAL A 45 11.34 -5.87 21.50
C VAL A 45 9.98 -6.43 21.07
N GLN A 46 9.92 -7.71 20.71
CA GLN A 46 8.69 -8.36 20.27
C GLN A 46 7.68 -8.54 21.43
N GLN A 47 8.16 -8.91 22.62
CA GLN A 47 7.32 -8.97 23.85
C GLN A 47 6.81 -7.58 24.27
N LYS A 48 7.63 -6.54 24.12
CA LYS A 48 7.21 -5.15 24.39
C LYS A 48 6.16 -4.67 23.39
N ALA A 49 6.26 -5.06 22.12
CA ALA A 49 5.27 -4.77 21.10
C ALA A 49 3.95 -5.54 21.32
N GLU A 50 4.01 -6.82 21.70
CA GLU A 50 2.82 -7.63 22.01
C GLU A 50 2.07 -7.13 23.28
N LYS A 51 2.79 -6.66 24.30
CA LYS A 51 2.18 -6.03 25.49
C LYS A 51 1.61 -4.63 25.21
N ALA A 52 2.10 -3.93 24.21
CA ALA A 52 1.62 -2.59 23.83
C ALA A 52 0.39 -2.63 22.89
N ALA A 53 0.14 -3.74 22.23
CA ALA A 53 -0.96 -3.86 21.25
C ALA A 53 -2.36 -3.61 21.83
N PRO A 54 -2.78 -4.22 22.98
CA PRO A 54 -4.09 -3.97 23.54
C PRO A 54 -4.31 -2.51 23.93
N ASN A 55 -3.24 -1.83 24.36
CA ASN A 55 -3.29 -0.43 24.75
C ASN A 55 -3.45 0.50 23.52
N ARG A 56 -2.85 0.16 22.37
CA ARG A 56 -2.98 0.93 21.12
C ARG A 56 -4.40 0.87 20.58
N THR A 57 -4.99 -0.31 20.52
CA THR A 57 -6.39 -0.50 20.08
C THR A 57 -7.37 0.30 20.94
N ALA A 58 -7.23 0.20 22.25
CA ALA A 58 -8.09 0.96 23.18
C ALA A 58 -7.89 2.48 23.06
N ASN A 59 -6.65 2.93 22.86
CA ASN A 59 -6.35 4.34 22.68
C ASN A 59 -6.89 4.87 21.33
N ALA A 60 -6.75 4.11 20.25
CA ALA A 60 -7.30 4.47 18.94
C ALA A 60 -8.83 4.57 19.00
N ALA A 61 -9.50 3.62 19.64
CA ALA A 61 -10.95 3.66 19.83
C ALA A 61 -11.40 4.89 20.64
N LYS A 62 -10.71 5.22 21.74
CA LYS A 62 -10.99 6.43 22.53
C LYS A 62 -10.75 7.71 21.73
N ALA A 63 -9.66 7.76 20.95
CA ALA A 63 -9.35 8.91 20.10
C ALA A 63 -10.41 9.09 19.00
N PHE A 64 -10.85 8.00 18.38
CA PHE A 64 -11.94 8.02 17.40
C PHE A 64 -13.26 8.52 18.03
N GLU A 65 -13.68 7.98 19.18
CA GLU A 65 -14.92 8.42 19.83
C GLU A 65 -14.87 9.91 20.22
N LYS A 66 -13.70 10.41 20.62
CA LYS A 66 -13.51 11.83 20.92
C LYS A 66 -13.68 12.68 19.66
N VAL A 67 -12.91 12.40 18.59
CA VAL A 67 -12.95 13.18 17.35
C VAL A 67 -14.31 13.07 16.66
N SER A 68 -14.96 11.90 16.72
CA SER A 68 -16.31 11.70 16.21
C SER A 68 -17.34 12.61 16.89
N LYS A 69 -17.28 12.76 18.23
CA LYS A 69 -18.14 13.67 18.97
C LYS A 69 -17.90 15.14 18.63
N GLU A 70 -16.67 15.51 18.30
CA GLU A 70 -16.29 16.87 17.91
C GLU A 70 -16.74 17.18 16.47
N LEU A 71 -16.53 16.25 15.54
CA LEU A 71 -16.81 16.45 14.11
C LEU A 71 -18.30 16.28 13.75
N TYR A 72 -19.02 15.34 14.39
CA TYR A 72 -20.38 15.01 13.96
C TYR A 72 -21.38 16.17 14.03
N PRO A 73 -21.42 17.01 15.06
CA PRO A 73 -22.34 18.16 15.08
C PRO A 73 -22.12 19.12 13.89
N GLU A 74 -20.87 19.38 13.52
CA GLU A 74 -20.52 20.25 12.40
C GLU A 74 -20.81 19.57 11.06
N ALA A 75 -20.43 18.30 10.91
CA ALA A 75 -20.76 17.48 9.72
C ALA A 75 -22.29 17.37 9.50
N LYS A 76 -23.07 17.28 10.58
CA LYS A 76 -24.54 17.27 10.50
C LYS A 76 -25.10 18.59 10.02
N LYS A 77 -24.49 19.73 10.40
CA LYS A 77 -24.86 21.06 9.85
C LYS A 77 -24.53 21.16 8.38
N GLU A 78 -23.40 20.59 7.94
CA GLU A 78 -23.04 20.49 6.52
C GLU A 78 -24.04 19.62 5.74
N GLY A 79 -24.58 18.58 6.37
CA GLY A 79 -25.73 17.80 5.91
C GLY A 79 -25.46 16.83 4.76
N ASN A 80 -24.29 16.90 4.11
CA ASN A 80 -23.94 16.07 2.96
C ASN A 80 -22.51 15.52 3.06
N LEU A 81 -22.27 14.44 2.30
CA LEU A 81 -20.95 13.90 1.99
C LEU A 81 -20.94 13.39 0.56
N ILE A 82 -20.00 13.87 -0.25
CA ILE A 82 -19.83 13.48 -1.67
C ILE A 82 -18.51 12.74 -1.83
N VAL A 83 -18.57 11.48 -2.28
CA VAL A 83 -17.41 10.60 -2.41
C VAL A 83 -17.16 10.23 -3.86
N TYR A 84 -15.94 10.46 -4.36
CA TYR A 84 -15.47 9.88 -5.62
C TYR A 84 -14.64 8.64 -5.32
N SER A 85 -14.93 7.53 -6.01
CA SER A 85 -14.26 6.26 -5.68
C SER A 85 -13.97 5.41 -6.92
N VAL A 86 -12.89 4.63 -6.81
CA VAL A 86 -12.58 3.53 -7.75
C VAL A 86 -13.26 2.22 -7.35
N TRP A 87 -13.87 2.15 -6.19
CA TRP A 87 -14.52 0.94 -5.72
C TRP A 87 -15.80 0.67 -6.50
N ASP A 88 -16.11 -0.61 -6.69
CA ASP A 88 -17.35 -1.02 -7.32
C ASP A 88 -18.56 -0.44 -6.59
N VAL A 89 -19.66 -0.23 -7.34
CA VAL A 89 -20.87 0.42 -6.83
C VAL A 89 -21.40 -0.25 -5.55
N GLU A 90 -21.35 -1.58 -5.47
CA GLU A 90 -21.79 -2.32 -4.28
C GLU A 90 -20.90 -2.02 -3.07
N HIS A 91 -19.58 -1.94 -3.28
CA HIS A 91 -18.62 -1.70 -2.22
C HIS A 91 -18.69 -0.25 -1.70
N ILE A 92 -18.74 0.73 -2.60
CA ILE A 92 -18.86 2.13 -2.15
C ILE A 92 -20.21 2.40 -1.47
N ARG A 93 -21.27 1.78 -1.96
CA ARG A 93 -22.60 1.85 -1.32
C ARG A 93 -22.54 1.30 0.09
N ALA A 94 -21.95 0.10 0.30
CA ALA A 94 -21.88 -0.50 1.63
C ALA A 94 -21.20 0.40 2.67
N VAL A 95 -20.10 1.07 2.30
CA VAL A 95 -19.40 1.97 3.23
C VAL A 95 -20.13 3.31 3.41
N THR A 96 -20.75 3.86 2.37
CA THR A 96 -21.54 5.09 2.50
C THR A 96 -22.84 4.88 3.28
N ASP A 97 -23.51 3.75 3.10
CA ASP A 97 -24.72 3.40 3.85
C ASP A 97 -24.39 3.10 5.33
N GLY A 98 -23.27 2.39 5.57
CA GLY A 98 -22.75 2.14 6.93
C GLY A 98 -22.47 3.46 7.67
N PHE A 99 -21.79 4.39 7.00
CA PHE A 99 -21.54 5.73 7.54
C PHE A 99 -22.82 6.51 7.81
N ALA A 100 -23.75 6.56 6.86
CA ALA A 100 -25.02 7.27 7.01
C ALA A 100 -25.88 6.68 8.14
N LYS A 101 -25.84 5.35 8.34
CA LYS A 101 -26.49 4.66 9.47
C LYS A 101 -25.91 5.11 10.81
N ARG A 102 -24.59 5.24 10.91
CA ARG A 102 -23.88 5.67 12.13
C ARG A 102 -24.12 7.16 12.43
N TYR A 103 -24.23 7.98 11.38
CA TYR A 103 -24.33 9.44 11.46
C TYR A 103 -25.58 9.97 10.76
N PRO A 104 -26.77 9.77 11.34
CA PRO A 104 -28.03 10.22 10.75
C PRO A 104 -28.08 11.75 10.60
N GLY A 105 -28.58 12.21 9.45
CA GLY A 105 -28.64 13.62 9.07
C GLY A 105 -27.48 14.06 8.18
N ILE A 106 -26.57 13.15 7.80
CA ILE A 106 -25.57 13.37 6.75
C ILE A 106 -25.99 12.52 5.54
N LYS A 107 -26.42 13.17 4.46
CA LYS A 107 -26.77 12.50 3.20
C LYS A 107 -25.49 12.13 2.45
N THR A 108 -25.33 10.87 2.10
CA THR A 108 -24.18 10.39 1.32
C THR A 108 -24.53 10.28 -0.15
N THR A 109 -23.63 10.74 -1.02
CA THR A 109 -23.68 10.52 -2.45
C THR A 109 -22.29 10.10 -2.94
N TYR A 110 -22.26 9.34 -4.04
CA TYR A 110 -20.98 8.90 -4.60
C TYR A 110 -21.00 8.90 -6.13
N TRP A 111 -19.80 9.02 -6.70
CA TRP A 111 -19.55 8.80 -8.10
C TRP A 111 -18.41 7.79 -8.26
N GLN A 112 -18.60 6.78 -9.11
CA GLN A 112 -17.62 5.74 -9.37
C GLN A 112 -16.94 6.04 -10.71
N GLY A 113 -15.59 5.98 -10.71
CA GLY A 113 -14.76 6.15 -11.89
C GLY A 113 -13.39 5.51 -11.71
N ARG A 114 -12.60 5.41 -12.78
CA ARG A 114 -11.23 4.92 -12.72
C ARG A 114 -10.29 6.02 -12.24
N ASN A 115 -9.10 5.65 -11.71
CA ASN A 115 -8.13 6.63 -11.21
C ASN A 115 -7.86 7.82 -12.16
N PRO A 116 -7.57 7.63 -13.47
CA PRO A 116 -7.34 8.75 -14.37
C PRO A 116 -8.57 9.66 -14.54
N GLU A 117 -9.77 9.08 -14.53
CA GLU A 117 -11.04 9.83 -14.66
C GLU A 117 -11.28 10.67 -13.40
N ILE A 118 -11.05 10.09 -12.22
CA ILE A 118 -11.14 10.81 -10.94
C ILE A 118 -10.14 11.97 -10.92
N VAL A 119 -8.86 11.71 -11.25
CA VAL A 119 -7.80 12.75 -11.27
C VAL A 119 -8.18 13.89 -12.22
N THR A 120 -8.55 13.57 -13.46
CA THR A 120 -8.91 14.57 -14.47
C THR A 120 -10.12 15.40 -13.99
N ARG A 121 -11.16 14.75 -13.49
CA ARG A 121 -12.36 15.42 -13.01
C ARG A 121 -12.06 16.37 -11.86
N VAL A 122 -11.38 15.87 -10.82
CA VAL A 122 -11.03 16.67 -9.63
C VAL A 122 -10.13 17.86 -9.99
N LEU A 123 -9.13 17.68 -10.87
CA LEU A 123 -8.28 18.79 -11.31
C LEU A 123 -9.05 19.84 -12.11
N THR A 124 -9.99 19.43 -12.96
CA THR A 124 -10.85 20.35 -13.69
C THR A 124 -11.74 21.17 -12.74
N GLU A 125 -12.35 20.51 -11.77
CA GLU A 125 -13.17 21.15 -10.72
C GLU A 125 -12.33 22.08 -9.84
N PHE A 126 -11.09 21.67 -9.49
CA PHE A 126 -10.15 22.46 -8.69
C PHE A 126 -9.75 23.76 -9.39
N GLN A 127 -9.44 23.68 -10.70
CA GLN A 127 -9.09 24.83 -11.53
C GLN A 127 -10.30 25.74 -11.81
N GLY A 128 -11.47 25.11 -12.05
CA GLY A 128 -12.72 25.82 -12.31
C GLY A 128 -13.37 26.48 -11.09
N GLY A 129 -12.84 26.23 -9.87
CA GLY A 129 -13.37 26.81 -8.63
C GLY A 129 -14.75 26.29 -8.24
N GLN A 130 -15.23 25.19 -8.83
CA GLN A 130 -16.52 24.57 -8.52
C GLN A 130 -16.31 23.23 -7.82
N PRO A 131 -16.17 23.21 -6.49
CA PRO A 131 -15.96 21.97 -5.74
C PRO A 131 -17.24 21.13 -5.74
N SER A 132 -17.13 19.87 -6.18
CA SER A 132 -18.25 18.93 -6.21
C SER A 132 -17.94 17.61 -5.52
N VAL A 133 -16.83 17.55 -4.75
CA VAL A 133 -16.41 16.36 -4.02
C VAL A 133 -15.85 16.73 -2.65
N ASP A 134 -16.05 15.86 -1.68
CA ASP A 134 -15.50 16.01 -0.32
C ASP A 134 -14.33 15.05 -0.10
N THR A 135 -14.49 13.80 -0.54
CA THR A 135 -13.51 12.73 -0.29
C THR A 135 -13.26 11.91 -1.55
N ILE A 136 -11.99 11.64 -1.83
CA ILE A 136 -11.53 10.73 -2.87
C ILE A 136 -11.08 9.42 -2.21
N LEU A 137 -11.87 8.35 -2.40
CA LEU A 137 -11.59 7.01 -1.89
C LEU A 137 -10.97 6.16 -3.00
N SER A 138 -9.65 6.05 -3.02
CA SER A 138 -8.94 5.46 -4.14
C SER A 138 -7.56 4.91 -3.76
N ASP A 139 -6.92 4.24 -4.71
CA ASP A 139 -5.56 3.74 -4.58
C ASP A 139 -4.56 4.91 -4.66
N ASN A 140 -4.20 5.37 -5.88
CA ASN A 140 -3.19 6.42 -6.06
C ASN A 140 -3.74 7.82 -6.37
N ALA A 141 -5.03 7.96 -6.74
CA ALA A 141 -5.58 9.27 -7.08
C ALA A 141 -5.39 10.33 -5.97
N PRO A 142 -5.57 10.03 -4.65
CA PRO A 142 -5.30 11.00 -3.61
C PRO A 142 -3.85 11.50 -3.60
N SER A 143 -2.86 10.61 -3.80
CA SER A 143 -1.44 10.99 -3.83
C SER A 143 -1.09 11.86 -5.06
N VAL A 144 -1.62 11.52 -6.24
CA VAL A 144 -1.48 12.33 -7.46
C VAL A 144 -2.10 13.73 -7.27
N LEU A 145 -3.30 13.79 -6.71
CA LEU A 145 -4.01 15.03 -6.44
C LEU A 145 -3.34 15.87 -5.34
N ARG A 146 -2.70 15.23 -4.36
CA ARG A 146 -1.87 15.90 -3.35
C ARG A 146 -0.69 16.60 -4.01
N ALA A 147 0.01 15.94 -4.91
CA ALA A 147 1.12 16.55 -5.65
C ALA A 147 0.67 17.78 -6.47
N ALA A 148 -0.58 17.82 -6.92
CA ALA A 148 -1.19 18.97 -7.59
C ALA A 148 -1.80 20.03 -6.64
N GLY A 149 -1.67 19.87 -5.32
CA GLY A 149 -2.22 20.80 -4.32
C GLY A 149 -3.73 20.70 -4.13
N ALA A 150 -4.40 19.68 -4.68
CA ALA A 150 -5.84 19.53 -4.61
C ALA A 150 -6.33 18.75 -3.38
N MET A 151 -5.44 18.27 -2.51
CA MET A 151 -5.79 17.56 -1.27
C MET A 151 -5.44 18.38 -0.04
N ALA A 152 -6.34 18.40 0.94
CA ALA A 152 -6.06 18.89 2.28
C ALA A 152 -5.19 17.86 3.03
N SER A 153 -4.22 18.35 3.80
CA SER A 153 -3.47 17.49 4.72
C SER A 153 -4.34 17.15 5.92
N TYR A 154 -4.50 15.87 6.20
CA TYR A 154 -5.22 15.40 7.38
C TYR A 154 -4.57 14.13 7.94
N GLU A 155 -4.06 14.21 9.16
CA GLU A 155 -3.55 13.05 9.88
C GLU A 155 -4.66 12.44 10.74
N THR A 156 -4.92 11.16 10.56
CA THR A 156 -5.89 10.43 11.39
C THR A 156 -5.43 10.32 12.84
N VAL A 157 -6.38 10.44 13.79
CA VAL A 157 -6.11 10.21 15.21
C VAL A 157 -5.85 8.73 15.53
N GLN A 158 -6.12 7.82 14.60
CA GLN A 158 -6.00 6.37 14.75
C GLN A 158 -4.68 5.81 14.15
N LYS A 159 -3.69 6.64 13.89
CA LYS A 159 -2.43 6.28 13.19
C LYS A 159 -1.68 5.09 13.79
N ASP A 160 -1.72 4.91 15.11
CA ASP A 160 -0.93 3.90 15.83
C ASP A 160 -1.40 2.44 15.57
N VAL A 161 -2.58 2.28 14.99
CA VAL A 161 -3.13 0.97 14.61
C VAL A 161 -3.06 0.71 13.10
N LEU A 162 -2.49 1.60 12.31
CA LEU A 162 -2.37 1.41 10.86
C LEU A 162 -1.16 0.54 10.49
N VAL A 163 -1.33 -0.30 9.47
CA VAL A 163 -0.24 -1.05 8.81
C VAL A 163 0.66 -0.09 8.03
N LEU A 164 0.04 0.84 7.29
CA LEU A 164 0.70 1.90 6.55
C LEU A 164 0.13 3.24 7.00
N HIS A 165 0.98 4.13 7.47
CA HIS A 165 0.60 5.47 7.90
C HIS A 165 1.19 6.52 6.94
N ASP A 166 0.31 7.40 6.45
CA ASP A 166 0.68 8.65 5.76
C ASP A 166 0.16 9.82 6.63
N PRO A 167 1.02 10.78 7.02
CA PRO A 167 0.61 11.88 7.91
C PRO A 167 -0.33 12.89 7.25
N THR A 168 -0.61 12.75 5.96
CA THR A 168 -1.41 13.71 5.20
C THR A 168 -2.63 13.11 4.51
N LEU A 169 -2.62 11.79 4.30
CA LEU A 169 -3.67 11.05 3.61
C LEU A 169 -4.06 9.79 4.41
N PRO A 170 -5.23 9.76 5.07
CA PRO A 170 -5.68 8.60 5.83
C PRO A 170 -5.73 7.32 5.00
N THR A 171 -4.98 6.29 5.41
CA THR A 171 -5.04 4.95 4.83
C THR A 171 -6.19 4.18 5.45
N VAL A 172 -7.19 3.86 4.66
CA VAL A 172 -8.46 3.27 5.15
C VAL A 172 -8.62 1.79 4.80
N SER A 173 -7.88 1.30 3.82
CA SER A 173 -7.82 -0.10 3.40
C SER A 173 -6.46 -0.37 2.78
N LEU A 174 -6.13 -1.63 2.57
CA LEU A 174 -4.93 -2.03 1.84
C LEU A 174 -5.32 -2.72 0.53
N GLN A 175 -4.39 -2.75 -0.41
CA GLN A 175 -4.39 -3.68 -1.51
C GLN A 175 -3.21 -4.62 -1.29
N VAL A 176 -3.50 -5.87 -0.94
CA VAL A 176 -2.48 -6.88 -0.70
C VAL A 176 -2.27 -7.71 -1.97
N GLN A 177 -1.05 -7.72 -2.46
CA GLN A 177 -0.65 -8.41 -3.68
C GLN A 177 0.16 -9.64 -3.30
N ALA A 178 -0.27 -10.80 -3.78
CA ALA A 178 0.36 -12.07 -3.49
C ALA A 178 0.80 -12.78 -4.78
N LEU A 179 1.91 -13.50 -4.69
CA LEU A 179 2.31 -14.43 -5.72
C LEU A 179 1.38 -15.64 -5.66
N THR A 180 0.60 -15.88 -6.71
CA THR A 180 -0.49 -16.85 -6.72
C THR A 180 -0.24 -17.94 -7.75
N TYR A 181 -0.69 -19.15 -7.45
CA TYR A 181 -0.50 -20.29 -8.34
C TYR A 181 -1.73 -21.21 -8.40
N ASN A 182 -1.83 -21.97 -9.49
CA ASN A 182 -2.82 -23.03 -9.65
C ASN A 182 -2.28 -24.35 -9.05
N THR A 183 -2.98 -24.87 -8.05
CA THR A 183 -2.55 -26.04 -7.26
C THR A 183 -2.59 -27.37 -8.05
N LYS A 184 -3.29 -27.42 -9.19
CA LYS A 184 -3.27 -28.56 -10.12
C LYS A 184 -2.08 -28.50 -11.08
N LYS A 185 -1.46 -27.32 -11.29
CA LYS A 185 -0.37 -27.11 -12.23
C LYS A 185 1.01 -27.14 -11.57
N LEU A 186 1.13 -26.65 -10.34
CA LEU A 186 2.39 -26.61 -9.59
C LEU A 186 2.24 -27.25 -8.21
N LYS A 187 3.24 -28.06 -7.85
CA LYS A 187 3.37 -28.63 -6.49
C LYS A 187 4.19 -27.68 -5.61
N SER A 188 4.02 -27.80 -4.30
CA SER A 188 4.73 -26.95 -3.32
C SER A 188 6.27 -26.94 -3.49
N ALA A 189 6.87 -28.05 -3.93
CA ALA A 189 8.31 -28.15 -4.17
C ALA A 189 8.81 -27.30 -5.34
N ASP A 190 7.92 -27.01 -6.30
CA ASP A 190 8.25 -26.30 -7.55
C ASP A 190 7.94 -24.80 -7.47
N LEU A 191 7.38 -24.33 -6.34
CA LEU A 191 6.98 -22.94 -6.17
C LEU A 191 8.21 -21.99 -6.11
N PRO A 192 8.07 -20.76 -6.59
CA PRO A 192 9.04 -19.70 -6.37
C PRO A 192 9.22 -19.44 -4.86
N LYS A 193 10.45 -19.18 -4.42
CA LYS A 193 10.78 -18.88 -3.03
C LYS A 193 10.93 -17.38 -2.75
N SER A 194 11.00 -16.59 -3.81
CA SER A 194 11.08 -15.13 -3.78
C SER A 194 10.35 -14.54 -5.00
N TRP A 195 10.15 -13.23 -5.03
CA TRP A 195 9.67 -12.54 -6.21
C TRP A 195 10.65 -12.69 -7.39
N GLU A 196 11.95 -12.71 -7.13
CA GLU A 196 12.99 -12.85 -8.17
C GLU A 196 12.97 -14.23 -8.82
N ASP A 197 12.66 -15.28 -8.05
CA ASP A 197 12.61 -16.64 -8.58
C ASP A 197 11.60 -16.79 -9.72
N VAL A 198 10.59 -15.91 -9.79
CA VAL A 198 9.59 -15.92 -10.87
C VAL A 198 10.24 -15.65 -12.23
N ALA A 199 11.34 -14.90 -12.27
CA ALA A 199 12.10 -14.63 -13.48
C ALA A 199 12.99 -15.81 -13.94
N ASN A 200 12.98 -16.95 -13.23
CA ASN A 200 13.75 -18.13 -13.60
C ASN A 200 13.20 -18.76 -14.90
N PRO A 201 14.06 -19.12 -15.87
CA PRO A 201 13.64 -19.73 -17.14
C PRO A 201 12.76 -20.99 -17.01
N LYS A 202 12.82 -21.71 -15.90
CA LYS A 202 11.96 -22.87 -15.62
C LYS A 202 10.45 -22.54 -15.63
N TYR A 203 10.09 -21.26 -15.41
CA TYR A 203 8.70 -20.80 -15.41
C TYR A 203 8.24 -20.23 -16.76
N LYS A 204 9.08 -20.32 -17.81
CA LYS A 204 8.70 -19.91 -19.17
C LYS A 204 7.44 -20.63 -19.62
N GLY A 205 6.45 -19.86 -20.10
CA GLY A 205 5.14 -20.39 -20.53
C GLY A 205 4.18 -20.76 -19.37
N LEU A 206 4.60 -20.64 -18.10
CA LEU A 206 3.77 -20.95 -16.93
C LEU A 206 3.15 -19.72 -16.27
N ILE A 207 3.60 -18.51 -16.62
CA ILE A 207 3.24 -17.26 -15.95
C ILE A 207 2.22 -16.49 -16.77
N ALA A 208 1.17 -16.01 -16.11
CA ALA A 208 0.37 -14.88 -16.56
C ALA A 208 0.91 -13.61 -15.91
N LEU A 209 1.33 -12.64 -16.73
CA LEU A 209 1.94 -11.38 -16.29
C LEU A 209 1.02 -10.21 -16.61
N ASP A 210 0.78 -9.34 -15.63
CA ASP A 210 0.14 -8.04 -15.86
C ASP A 210 1.06 -7.12 -16.69
N ASP A 211 0.52 -6.08 -17.31
CA ASP A 211 1.30 -5.13 -18.10
C ASP A 211 2.23 -4.30 -17.21
N PRO A 212 3.56 -4.48 -17.32
CA PRO A 212 4.52 -3.76 -16.48
C PRO A 212 4.58 -2.26 -16.79
N MET A 213 4.07 -1.84 -17.98
CA MET A 213 4.03 -0.43 -18.38
C MET A 213 2.73 0.27 -18.05
N ARG A 214 1.80 -0.44 -17.41
CA ARG A 214 0.52 0.11 -16.94
C ARG A 214 0.56 0.41 -15.45
N ALA A 215 0.09 1.57 -15.03
CA ALA A 215 -0.17 1.84 -13.61
C ALA A 215 -1.23 0.86 -13.08
N GLY A 216 -0.84 -0.03 -12.18
CA GLY A 216 -1.69 -1.10 -11.68
C GLY A 216 -0.96 -2.02 -10.70
N PRO A 217 -1.50 -3.21 -10.41
CA PRO A 217 -0.92 -4.12 -9.41
C PRO A 217 0.53 -4.52 -9.69
N LEU A 218 0.91 -4.83 -10.93
CA LEU A 218 2.30 -5.20 -11.23
C LEU A 218 3.25 -4.01 -11.02
N SER A 219 2.92 -2.83 -11.56
CA SER A 219 3.80 -1.67 -11.41
C SER A 219 3.93 -1.21 -9.96
N SER A 220 2.86 -1.28 -9.16
CA SER A 220 2.96 -0.99 -7.72
C SER A 220 3.79 -2.02 -6.97
N MET A 221 3.69 -3.31 -7.35
CA MET A 221 4.57 -4.35 -6.83
C MET A 221 6.04 -4.07 -7.17
N LEU A 222 6.33 -3.71 -8.42
CA LEU A 222 7.68 -3.34 -8.84
C LEU A 222 8.23 -2.15 -8.06
N ALA A 223 7.40 -1.13 -7.78
CA ALA A 223 7.79 0.02 -6.97
C ALA A 223 8.07 -0.36 -5.50
N GLY A 224 7.29 -1.28 -4.93
CA GLY A 224 7.56 -1.84 -3.61
C GLY A 224 8.89 -2.60 -3.58
N LEU A 225 9.14 -3.46 -4.56
CA LEU A 225 10.39 -4.21 -4.69
C LEU A 225 11.60 -3.30 -4.91
N TRP A 226 11.46 -2.25 -5.74
CA TRP A 226 12.48 -1.23 -5.95
C TRP A 226 12.92 -0.60 -4.62
N THR A 227 11.96 -0.13 -3.84
CA THR A 227 12.24 0.47 -2.52
C THR A 227 12.82 -0.55 -1.54
N GLN A 228 12.25 -1.76 -1.49
CA GLN A 228 12.67 -2.83 -0.59
C GLN A 228 14.11 -3.31 -0.87
N TRP A 229 14.45 -3.50 -2.13
CA TRP A 229 15.78 -3.99 -2.50
C TRP A 229 16.85 -2.91 -2.42
N ASN A 230 16.49 -1.67 -2.74
CA ASN A 230 17.41 -0.53 -2.80
C ASN A 230 18.71 -0.86 -3.56
N ASP A 231 18.56 -1.63 -4.66
CA ASP A 231 19.63 -2.13 -5.51
C ASP A 231 19.17 -2.11 -6.96
N GLN A 232 19.67 -1.12 -7.71
CA GLN A 232 19.31 -0.91 -9.11
C GLN A 232 19.73 -2.10 -10.00
N THR A 233 20.89 -2.69 -9.74
CA THR A 233 21.39 -3.83 -10.54
C THR A 233 20.49 -5.04 -10.35
N ARG A 234 20.11 -5.34 -9.12
CA ARG A 234 19.18 -6.40 -8.77
C ARG A 234 17.82 -6.20 -9.42
N PHE A 235 17.27 -5.00 -9.32
CA PHE A 235 16.00 -4.63 -9.93
C PHE A 235 16.03 -4.77 -11.44
N ASN A 236 17.08 -4.22 -12.08
CA ASN A 236 17.25 -4.29 -13.54
C ASN A 236 17.37 -5.74 -14.04
N ASN A 237 18.11 -6.58 -13.32
CA ASN A 237 18.24 -8.01 -13.64
C ASN A 237 16.90 -8.74 -13.54
N PHE A 238 16.10 -8.41 -12.52
CA PHE A 238 14.75 -8.97 -12.38
C PHE A 238 13.84 -8.61 -13.56
N ILE A 239 13.79 -7.32 -13.95
CA ILE A 239 12.99 -6.88 -15.10
C ILE A 239 13.48 -7.55 -16.42
N LYS A 240 14.80 -7.63 -16.62
CA LYS A 240 15.39 -8.34 -17.77
C LYS A 240 15.00 -9.82 -17.78
N GLY A 241 15.03 -10.46 -16.61
CA GLY A 241 14.63 -11.86 -16.46
C GLY A 241 13.16 -12.08 -16.81
N LEU A 242 12.25 -11.23 -16.31
CA LEU A 242 10.83 -11.27 -16.68
C LEU A 242 10.62 -11.08 -18.20
N LYS A 243 11.31 -10.11 -18.80
CA LYS A 243 11.25 -9.89 -20.25
C LYS A 243 11.74 -11.11 -21.05
N ALA A 244 12.83 -11.75 -20.60
CA ALA A 244 13.43 -12.92 -21.25
C ALA A 244 12.51 -14.16 -21.23
N LEU A 245 11.57 -14.24 -20.30
CA LEU A 245 10.56 -15.29 -20.29
C LEU A 245 9.62 -15.22 -21.50
N ASN A 246 9.52 -14.05 -22.14
CA ASN A 246 8.67 -13.80 -23.31
C ASN A 246 7.22 -14.29 -23.08
N VAL A 247 6.65 -13.93 -21.94
CA VAL A 247 5.28 -14.31 -21.56
C VAL A 247 4.26 -13.32 -22.12
N PRO A 248 3.05 -13.75 -22.46
CA PRO A 248 1.98 -12.84 -22.86
C PRO A 248 1.66 -11.85 -21.73
N VAL A 249 1.54 -10.57 -22.10
CA VAL A 249 1.22 -9.48 -21.20
C VAL A 249 -0.28 -9.20 -21.25
N HIS A 250 -0.92 -9.13 -20.07
CA HIS A 250 -2.36 -8.93 -19.94
C HIS A 250 -2.68 -7.51 -19.47
N LYS A 251 -3.68 -6.86 -20.07
CA LYS A 251 -4.11 -5.49 -19.74
C LYS A 251 -5.16 -5.43 -18.61
N SER A 252 -5.56 -6.57 -18.06
CA SER A 252 -6.52 -6.67 -16.97
C SER A 252 -6.05 -7.73 -15.97
N THR A 253 -5.77 -7.31 -14.76
CA THR A 253 -5.36 -8.19 -13.64
C THR A 253 -6.42 -9.23 -13.34
N SER A 254 -7.70 -8.84 -13.34
CA SER A 254 -8.81 -9.78 -13.10
C SER A 254 -8.95 -10.81 -14.22
N ALA A 255 -8.85 -10.39 -15.49
CA ALA A 255 -8.88 -11.34 -16.62
C ALA A 255 -7.68 -12.30 -16.55
N MET A 256 -6.47 -11.80 -16.30
CA MET A 256 -5.27 -12.60 -16.10
C MET A 256 -5.46 -13.64 -14.99
N PHE A 257 -6.02 -13.23 -13.85
CA PHE A 257 -6.29 -14.12 -12.72
C PHE A 257 -7.27 -15.25 -13.14
N ARG A 258 -8.31 -14.95 -13.93
CA ARG A 258 -9.25 -15.98 -14.43
C ARG A 258 -8.56 -17.03 -15.31
N LEU A 259 -7.56 -16.66 -16.11
CA LEU A 259 -6.78 -17.62 -16.92
C LEU A 259 -5.99 -18.60 -16.03
N VAL A 260 -5.44 -18.12 -14.91
CA VAL A 260 -4.76 -18.99 -13.94
C VAL A 260 -5.75 -19.89 -13.20
N VAL A 261 -6.93 -19.36 -12.81
CA VAL A 261 -8.02 -20.17 -12.24
C VAL A 261 -8.44 -21.27 -13.21
N ALA A 262 -8.60 -20.97 -14.48
CA ALA A 262 -8.94 -21.94 -15.53
C ALA A 262 -7.82 -22.97 -15.81
N GLY A 263 -6.59 -22.68 -15.37
CA GLY A 263 -5.43 -23.55 -15.57
C GLY A 263 -4.74 -23.37 -16.92
N GLU A 264 -4.94 -22.24 -17.60
CA GLU A 264 -4.17 -21.89 -18.79
C GLU A 264 -2.72 -21.56 -18.41
N TYR A 265 -2.54 -20.87 -17.29
CA TYR A 265 -1.25 -20.61 -16.68
C TYR A 265 -1.15 -21.22 -15.29
N ALA A 266 0.07 -21.39 -14.82
CA ALA A 266 0.36 -21.95 -13.50
C ALA A 266 0.55 -20.88 -12.42
N ILE A 267 1.05 -19.70 -12.78
CA ILE A 267 1.39 -18.60 -11.87
C ILE A 267 0.70 -17.30 -12.32
N CYS A 268 0.13 -16.57 -11.38
CA CYS A 268 -0.40 -15.22 -11.55
C CYS A 268 0.54 -14.21 -10.89
N MET A 269 0.99 -13.22 -11.62
CA MET A 269 1.95 -12.23 -11.11
C MET A 269 1.52 -10.79 -11.43
N PRO A 270 1.09 -10.04 -10.39
CA PRO A 270 0.57 -10.50 -9.10
C PRO A 270 -0.95 -10.78 -9.15
N ALA A 271 -1.49 -11.39 -8.09
CA ALA A 271 -2.93 -11.41 -7.84
C ALA A 271 -3.28 -10.62 -6.57
N LEU A 272 -4.52 -10.16 -6.48
CA LEU A 272 -5.04 -9.54 -5.27
C LEU A 272 -5.43 -10.62 -4.27
N LEU A 273 -4.97 -10.51 -3.03
CA LEU A 273 -5.12 -11.55 -2.02
C LEU A 273 -6.60 -11.88 -1.74
N HIS A 274 -7.45 -10.86 -1.68
CA HIS A 274 -8.89 -11.07 -1.45
C HIS A 274 -9.55 -11.91 -2.55
N ASP A 275 -9.19 -11.71 -3.83
CA ASP A 275 -9.69 -12.51 -4.95
C ASP A 275 -9.26 -13.97 -4.81
N VAL A 276 -7.98 -14.19 -4.42
CA VAL A 276 -7.43 -15.53 -4.23
C VAL A 276 -8.13 -16.26 -3.10
N ILE A 277 -8.33 -15.59 -1.95
CA ILE A 277 -9.01 -16.19 -0.79
C ILE A 277 -10.46 -16.50 -1.11
N HIS A 278 -11.18 -15.57 -1.75
CA HIS A 278 -12.55 -15.75 -2.15
C HIS A 278 -12.75 -16.95 -3.10
N ASP A 279 -11.93 -17.06 -4.14
CA ASP A 279 -12.02 -18.17 -5.09
C ASP A 279 -11.58 -19.49 -4.47
N LYS A 280 -10.57 -19.48 -3.60
CA LYS A 280 -10.15 -20.67 -2.85
C LYS A 280 -11.28 -21.21 -1.96
N GLU A 281 -12.04 -20.33 -1.30
CA GLU A 281 -13.22 -20.71 -0.50
C GLU A 281 -14.34 -21.35 -1.33
N LYS A 282 -14.43 -20.97 -2.62
CA LYS A 282 -15.33 -21.62 -3.58
C LYS A 282 -14.82 -22.95 -4.12
N GLY A 283 -13.66 -23.43 -3.65
CA GLY A 283 -13.07 -24.70 -4.07
C GLY A 283 -12.31 -24.64 -5.39
N THR A 284 -11.97 -23.46 -5.89
CA THR A 284 -11.11 -23.35 -7.08
C THR A 284 -9.69 -23.80 -6.77
N PRO A 285 -8.95 -24.39 -7.74
CA PRO A 285 -7.63 -24.96 -7.51
C PRO A 285 -6.54 -23.89 -7.52
N ILE A 286 -6.66 -22.87 -6.67
CA ILE A 286 -5.66 -21.81 -6.52
C ILE A 286 -5.26 -21.64 -5.08
N ASP A 287 -4.02 -21.20 -4.90
CA ASP A 287 -3.49 -20.75 -3.60
C ASP A 287 -2.41 -19.68 -3.85
N TYR A 288 -1.95 -19.04 -2.79
CA TYR A 288 -0.83 -18.08 -2.85
C TYR A 288 0.42 -18.64 -2.17
N VAL A 289 1.58 -18.14 -2.60
CA VAL A 289 2.88 -18.61 -2.10
C VAL A 289 3.17 -17.95 -0.76
N LYS A 290 2.89 -18.66 0.34
CA LYS A 290 3.00 -18.13 1.71
C LYS A 290 4.42 -17.76 2.14
N SER A 291 5.44 -18.34 1.51
CA SER A 291 6.86 -18.05 1.80
C SER A 291 7.38 -16.76 1.15
N VAL A 292 6.65 -16.22 0.17
CA VAL A 292 6.99 -14.96 -0.50
C VAL A 292 6.23 -13.83 0.17
N PRO A 293 6.91 -12.80 0.73
CA PRO A 293 6.25 -11.67 1.38
C PRO A 293 5.29 -10.96 0.42
N PRO A 294 4.06 -10.63 0.86
CA PRO A 294 3.14 -9.87 0.03
C PRO A 294 3.60 -8.43 -0.14
N VAL A 295 3.24 -7.82 -1.26
CA VAL A 295 3.38 -6.38 -1.45
C VAL A 295 2.07 -5.69 -1.07
N VAL A 296 2.17 -4.58 -0.33
CA VAL A 296 1.00 -3.84 0.16
C VAL A 296 0.98 -2.41 -0.37
N PHE A 297 -0.15 -2.03 -0.91
CA PHE A 297 -0.42 -0.70 -1.43
C PHE A 297 -1.50 -0.01 -0.59
N PRO A 298 -1.29 1.26 -0.14
CA PRO A 298 -2.30 1.98 0.64
C PRO A 298 -3.49 2.38 -0.24
N ARG A 299 -4.70 2.17 0.28
CA ARG A 299 -5.92 2.79 -0.24
C ARG A 299 -6.32 3.91 0.70
N GLN A 300 -6.44 5.10 0.16
CA GLN A 300 -6.55 6.33 0.93
C GLN A 300 -7.92 6.99 0.77
N ALA A 301 -8.37 7.66 1.83
CA ALA A 301 -9.49 8.60 1.80
C ALA A 301 -8.90 10.03 1.82
N GLY A 302 -8.57 10.55 0.64
CA GLY A 302 -8.07 11.92 0.49
C GLY A 302 -9.19 12.94 0.67
N ILE A 303 -8.99 13.94 1.53
CA ILE A 303 -9.93 15.05 1.72
C ILE A 303 -9.61 16.12 0.67
N TYR A 304 -10.60 16.53 -0.08
CA TYR A 304 -10.42 17.56 -1.10
C TYR A 304 -10.10 18.92 -0.44
N ALA A 305 -9.13 19.66 -0.98
CA ALA A 305 -8.65 20.91 -0.37
C ALA A 305 -9.73 22.01 -0.29
N LYS A 306 -10.73 21.97 -1.18
CA LYS A 306 -11.88 22.87 -1.22
C LYS A 306 -13.18 22.11 -0.98
N ALA A 307 -13.16 21.07 -0.14
CA ALA A 307 -14.33 20.26 0.16
C ALA A 307 -15.51 21.14 0.63
N PRO A 308 -16.70 21.04 0.02
CA PRO A 308 -17.88 21.75 0.50
C PRO A 308 -18.29 21.32 1.91
N HIS A 309 -17.99 20.06 2.30
CA HIS A 309 -18.39 19.48 3.59
C HIS A 309 -17.15 18.88 4.30
N PRO A 310 -16.19 19.73 4.76
CA PRO A 310 -14.89 19.26 5.25
C PRO A 310 -14.97 18.47 6.56
N ASN A 311 -15.96 18.74 7.43
CA ASN A 311 -16.13 17.98 8.67
C ASN A 311 -16.75 16.61 8.39
N ALA A 312 -17.67 16.49 7.45
CA ALA A 312 -18.21 15.22 6.99
C ALA A 312 -17.12 14.36 6.33
N ALA A 313 -16.23 14.94 5.53
CA ALA A 313 -15.09 14.27 4.92
C ALA A 313 -14.12 13.70 5.97
N LYS A 314 -13.73 14.50 6.97
CA LYS A 314 -12.87 14.07 8.07
C LYS A 314 -13.53 12.97 8.90
N LEU A 315 -14.80 13.14 9.26
CA LEU A 315 -15.57 12.17 10.00
C LEU A 315 -15.67 10.83 9.27
N PHE A 316 -15.87 10.87 7.95
CA PHE A 316 -15.90 9.67 7.11
C PHE A 316 -14.56 8.96 7.06
N ALA A 317 -13.45 9.67 6.89
CA ALA A 317 -12.12 9.09 6.91
C ALA A 317 -11.80 8.42 8.27
N GLU A 318 -12.15 9.06 9.38
CA GLU A 318 -11.98 8.50 10.73
C GLU A 318 -12.89 7.29 10.96
N TRP A 319 -14.14 7.34 10.51
CA TRP A 319 -15.06 6.21 10.63
C TRP A 319 -14.59 5.00 9.81
N LEU A 320 -14.08 5.21 8.59
CA LEU A 320 -13.53 4.13 7.77
C LEU A 320 -12.39 3.36 8.48
N ILE A 321 -11.57 4.06 9.29
CA ILE A 321 -10.47 3.45 10.05
C ILE A 321 -10.98 2.82 11.37
N SER A 322 -12.14 3.22 11.88
CA SER A 322 -12.70 2.68 13.12
C SER A 322 -13.01 1.18 13.01
N ASP A 323 -13.23 0.53 14.14
CA ASP A 323 -13.60 -0.89 14.19
C ASP A 323 -14.86 -1.20 13.37
N GLU A 324 -15.87 -0.31 13.42
CA GLU A 324 -17.10 -0.42 12.64
C GLU A 324 -16.85 -0.28 11.14
N GLY A 325 -16.08 0.73 10.73
CA GLY A 325 -15.71 0.93 9.34
C GLY A 325 -14.89 -0.23 8.79
N GLN A 326 -13.93 -0.75 9.57
CA GLN A 326 -13.10 -1.89 9.15
C GLN A 326 -13.91 -3.19 9.06
N LYS A 327 -14.90 -3.41 9.92
CA LYS A 327 -15.86 -4.51 9.77
C LYS A 327 -16.67 -4.40 8.48
N THR A 328 -17.07 -3.19 8.11
CA THR A 328 -17.78 -2.94 6.86
C THR A 328 -16.88 -3.21 5.66
N ILE A 329 -15.62 -2.78 5.70
CA ILE A 329 -14.60 -3.03 4.67
C ILE A 329 -14.31 -4.53 4.52
N ASP A 330 -14.17 -5.26 5.63
CA ASP A 330 -13.95 -6.71 5.63
C ASP A 330 -15.18 -7.47 5.09
N ALA A 331 -16.38 -7.05 5.44
CA ALA A 331 -17.62 -7.67 4.97
C ALA A 331 -17.79 -7.60 3.45
N ILE A 332 -17.21 -6.59 2.78
CA ILE A 332 -17.17 -6.49 1.32
C ILE A 332 -15.91 -7.17 0.72
N GLY A 333 -15.17 -7.93 1.52
CA GLY A 333 -14.03 -8.73 1.09
C GLY A 333 -12.75 -7.94 0.86
N ARG A 334 -12.62 -6.70 1.37
CA ARG A 334 -11.42 -5.88 1.22
C ARG A 334 -10.54 -5.94 2.45
N GLU A 335 -9.25 -5.72 2.25
CA GLU A 335 -8.25 -5.81 3.31
C GLU A 335 -8.30 -4.61 4.25
N SER A 336 -8.23 -4.88 5.55
CA SER A 336 -8.13 -3.87 6.60
C SER A 336 -6.85 -3.05 6.49
N SER A 337 -6.93 -1.75 6.82
CA SER A 337 -5.76 -0.90 7.03
C SER A 337 -5.11 -1.08 8.40
N ARG A 338 -5.77 -1.77 9.34
CA ARG A 338 -5.36 -1.88 10.74
C ARG A 338 -4.55 -3.15 11.00
N ASN A 339 -3.52 -3.03 11.82
CA ASN A 339 -2.67 -4.13 12.27
C ASN A 339 -3.24 -4.89 13.49
N ASP A 340 -4.29 -4.36 14.11
CA ASP A 340 -5.00 -4.97 15.25
C ASP A 340 -6.36 -5.58 14.86
N PHE A 341 -6.76 -5.46 13.59
CA PHE A 341 -7.98 -6.05 13.04
C PHE A 341 -7.68 -7.39 12.37
N LYS A 342 -8.30 -8.47 12.85
CA LYS A 342 -8.07 -9.81 12.33
C LYS A 342 -9.20 -10.25 11.42
N SER A 343 -8.86 -10.44 10.16
CA SER A 343 -9.71 -11.06 9.14
C SER A 343 -8.92 -12.13 8.38
N LYS A 344 -9.60 -12.92 7.56
CA LYS A 344 -8.94 -13.92 6.71
C LYS A 344 -7.98 -13.32 5.66
N THR A 345 -8.15 -12.04 5.32
CA THR A 345 -7.31 -11.30 4.37
C THR A 345 -6.20 -10.50 5.06
N SER A 346 -6.20 -10.41 6.39
CA SER A 346 -5.11 -9.73 7.10
C SER A 346 -3.80 -10.52 7.02
N ILE A 347 -2.68 -9.80 6.92
CA ILE A 347 -1.36 -10.40 6.71
C ILE A 347 -1.00 -11.38 7.82
N GLU A 348 -1.37 -11.07 9.05
CA GLU A 348 -1.10 -11.89 10.24
C GLU A 348 -1.87 -13.22 10.23
N VAL A 349 -2.97 -13.31 9.48
CA VAL A 349 -3.77 -14.54 9.34
C VAL A 349 -3.40 -15.27 8.06
N ALA A 350 -3.23 -14.54 6.95
CA ALA A 350 -2.98 -15.13 5.64
C ALA A 350 -1.54 -15.67 5.49
N PHE A 351 -0.56 -15.05 6.13
CA PHE A 351 0.86 -15.40 5.99
C PHE A 351 1.44 -15.96 7.30
N PRO A 352 2.60 -16.65 7.24
CA PRO A 352 3.27 -17.15 8.43
C PRO A 352 3.57 -16.03 9.44
N LYS A 353 3.50 -16.36 10.74
CA LYS A 353 3.80 -15.41 11.82
C LYS A 353 5.17 -14.75 11.60
N GLY A 354 5.20 -13.42 11.65
CA GLY A 354 6.40 -12.62 11.45
C GLY A 354 6.69 -12.25 9.99
N THR A 355 5.83 -12.61 9.05
CA THR A 355 5.95 -12.13 7.68
C THR A 355 5.86 -10.60 7.65
N LYS A 356 6.89 -9.97 7.09
CA LYS A 356 6.91 -8.53 6.87
C LYS A 356 6.46 -8.26 5.44
N ALA A 357 5.31 -7.63 5.29
CA ALA A 357 4.85 -7.16 3.99
C ALA A 357 5.80 -6.09 3.43
N ILE A 358 5.86 -5.99 2.12
CA ILE A 358 6.66 -5.01 1.38
C ILE A 358 5.77 -3.81 1.07
N PRO A 359 5.95 -2.66 1.74
CA PRO A 359 5.10 -1.50 1.51
C PRO A 359 5.50 -0.77 0.22
N VAL A 360 4.51 -0.28 -0.52
CA VAL A 360 4.74 0.67 -1.61
C VAL A 360 4.79 2.07 -1.02
N THR A 361 6.00 2.62 -0.90
CA THR A 361 6.28 3.92 -0.29
C THR A 361 7.06 4.87 -1.20
N ASP A 362 7.41 4.44 -2.41
CA ASP A 362 8.12 5.29 -3.36
C ASP A 362 7.27 6.51 -3.73
N LYS A 363 7.77 7.70 -3.37
CA LYS A 363 7.05 8.95 -3.54
C LYS A 363 6.78 9.25 -5.01
N LEU A 364 7.75 9.01 -5.90
CA LEU A 364 7.57 9.26 -7.32
C LEU A 364 6.48 8.34 -7.90
N TYR A 365 6.49 7.05 -7.49
CA TYR A 365 5.44 6.13 -7.93
C TYR A 365 4.05 6.55 -7.43
N LEU A 366 3.94 6.95 -6.17
CA LEU A 366 2.66 7.36 -5.59
C LEU A 366 2.09 8.62 -6.25
N GLU A 367 2.94 9.59 -6.58
CA GLU A 367 2.53 10.91 -7.11
C GLU A 367 2.49 10.95 -8.65
N ASP A 368 3.33 10.19 -9.34
CA ASP A 368 3.38 10.11 -10.81
C ASP A 368 3.84 8.70 -11.27
N PRO A 369 2.92 7.71 -11.23
CA PRO A 369 3.24 6.35 -11.63
C PRO A 369 3.80 6.24 -13.05
N LYS A 370 3.30 7.08 -13.98
CA LYS A 370 3.77 7.09 -15.37
C LYS A 370 5.24 7.50 -15.46
N LYS A 371 5.62 8.57 -14.80
CA LYS A 371 7.00 9.04 -14.75
C LYS A 371 7.93 8.01 -14.12
N TRP A 372 7.46 7.35 -13.05
CA TRP A 372 8.22 6.27 -12.41
C TRP A 372 8.48 5.13 -13.39
N LEU A 373 7.45 4.68 -14.12
CA LEU A 373 7.55 3.62 -15.13
C LEU A 373 8.48 4.02 -16.28
N ASP A 374 8.34 5.23 -16.80
CA ASP A 374 9.19 5.77 -17.86
C ASP A 374 10.66 5.85 -17.43
N THR A 375 10.92 6.07 -16.12
CA THR A 375 12.28 6.20 -15.55
C THR A 375 12.94 4.84 -15.28
N TYR A 376 12.22 3.92 -14.65
CA TYR A 376 12.83 2.72 -14.04
C TYR A 376 12.50 1.41 -14.78
N VAL A 377 11.37 1.32 -15.46
CA VAL A 377 10.94 0.08 -16.12
C VAL A 377 11.12 0.13 -17.64
N LYS A 378 10.65 1.19 -18.26
CA LYS A 378 10.64 1.35 -19.72
C LYS A 378 12.01 1.16 -20.39
N PRO A 379 13.12 1.74 -19.88
CA PRO A 379 14.43 1.58 -20.52
C PRO A 379 14.90 0.12 -20.60
N ILE A 380 14.38 -0.74 -19.71
CA ILE A 380 14.74 -2.15 -19.62
C ILE A 380 13.72 -2.99 -20.38
N TRP A 381 12.43 -2.68 -20.23
CA TRP A 381 11.36 -3.46 -20.82
C TRP A 381 11.22 -3.27 -22.33
N GLU A 382 11.36 -2.05 -22.83
CA GLU A 382 11.23 -1.70 -24.24
C GLU A 382 12.60 -1.60 -24.98
N GLY A 383 13.70 -1.36 -24.24
CA GLY A 383 15.09 -1.34 -24.81
C GLY A 383 15.61 -2.76 -24.97
#